data_bd795e82f090f119a63f6a2ad6c27aff
#
_entry.id   bd795e82f090f119a63f6a2ad6c27aff
#
_cell.length_a   1.000
_cell.length_b   1.000
_cell.length_c   1.000
_cell.angle_alpha   90.00
_cell.angle_beta   90.00
_cell.angle_gamma   90.00
#
_symmetry.space_group_name_H-M   'P 1'
#
loop_
_entity.id
_entity.type
_entity.pdbx_description
1 polymer ?
#
loop_
_entity_poly.entity_id
_entity_poly.type
_entity_poly.pdbx_seq_one_letter_code
_entity_poly.pdbx_strand_id
1 'polypeptide(L)'
;MKKCIISMLALAFAISANAQEKGDDMQPLPHKIENLELLDLRKNITKIPFYGEKNILIFYVDPDKYKQNHEFTVEMEENHRAAGENIEGLGIKKQKNTIFPNAIVRSIARKRTEKNNATIIADPDCIVAKEWGLGDCNNYFVLMIVTKEGELVYCKKGELTKEEQAEFYEVVDKYR
;
A
#
# COMPACT_ATOMS: atom_id res chain seq x y z
N MET A 1 -4.37 -20.62 -74.39
CA MET A 1 -3.93 -19.39 -73.73
C MET A 1 -4.78 -19.18 -72.47
N LYS A 2 -4.29 -19.59 -71.29
CA LYS A 2 -5.02 -19.48 -70.03
C LYS A 2 -4.45 -18.28 -69.28
N LYS A 3 -5.26 -17.25 -69.03
CA LYS A 3 -4.91 -16.07 -68.26
C LYS A 3 -5.11 -16.39 -66.76
N CYS A 4 -4.03 -16.45 -66.00
CA CYS A 4 -4.07 -16.46 -64.53
C CYS A 4 -4.33 -15.04 -64.02
N ILE A 5 -5.43 -14.86 -63.29
CA ILE A 5 -5.75 -13.65 -62.53
C ILE A 5 -5.22 -13.87 -61.13
N ILE A 6 -4.18 -13.16 -60.75
CA ILE A 6 -3.66 -13.13 -59.39
C ILE A 6 -4.50 -12.11 -58.61
N SER A 7 -5.32 -12.63 -57.71
CA SER A 7 -6.08 -11.82 -56.78
C SER A 7 -5.16 -11.40 -55.60
N MET A 8 -4.84 -10.13 -55.52
CA MET A 8 -4.03 -9.53 -54.46
C MET A 8 -4.93 -9.23 -53.27
N LEU A 9 -4.87 -10.09 -52.27
CA LEU A 9 -5.63 -9.89 -51.00
C LEU A 9 -4.86 -8.89 -50.14
N ALA A 10 -5.31 -7.65 -50.10
CA ALA A 10 -4.79 -6.62 -49.21
C ALA A 10 -5.24 -6.91 -47.77
N LEU A 11 -4.32 -7.38 -46.94
CA LEU A 11 -4.55 -7.56 -45.51
C LEU A 11 -4.42 -6.19 -44.83
N ALA A 12 -5.56 -5.58 -44.51
CA ALA A 12 -5.61 -4.39 -43.70
C ALA A 12 -5.29 -4.76 -42.27
N PHE A 13 -4.08 -4.45 -41.81
CA PHE A 13 -3.73 -4.44 -40.40
C PHE A 13 -4.46 -3.27 -39.73
N ALA A 14 -5.56 -3.57 -39.05
CA ALA A 14 -6.15 -2.63 -38.08
C ALA A 14 -5.18 -2.52 -36.90
N ILE A 15 -4.43 -1.41 -36.85
CA ILE A 15 -3.69 -1.02 -35.65
C ILE A 15 -4.75 -0.56 -34.65
N SER A 16 -5.15 -1.48 -33.77
CA SER A 16 -5.89 -1.11 -32.56
C SER A 16 -4.95 -0.26 -31.73
N ALA A 17 -5.14 1.05 -31.72
CA ALA A 17 -4.55 1.93 -30.73
C ALA A 17 -5.16 1.52 -29.37
N ASN A 18 -4.50 0.61 -28.66
CA ASN A 18 -4.74 0.43 -27.26
C ASN A 18 -4.41 1.77 -26.61
N ALA A 19 -5.44 2.48 -26.17
CA ALA A 19 -5.28 3.51 -25.15
C ALA A 19 -4.64 2.77 -23.97
N GLN A 20 -3.35 3.00 -23.77
CA GLN A 20 -2.61 2.54 -22.62
C GLN A 20 -3.24 3.28 -21.45
N GLU A 21 -4.16 2.61 -20.73
CA GLU A 21 -4.47 3.01 -19.36
C GLU A 21 -3.11 3.21 -18.70
N LYS A 22 -2.92 4.36 -18.07
CA LYS A 22 -1.75 4.61 -17.23
C LYS A 22 -1.74 3.50 -16.20
N GLY A 23 -1.03 2.42 -16.50
CA GLY A 23 -0.87 1.30 -15.60
C GLY A 23 -0.29 1.83 -14.30
N ASP A 24 -0.78 1.32 -13.20
CA ASP A 24 -0.19 1.56 -11.89
C ASP A 24 1.27 1.08 -12.00
N ASP A 25 2.24 2.01 -11.91
CA ASP A 25 3.67 1.73 -12.02
C ASP A 25 4.20 0.91 -10.81
N MET A 26 3.32 0.19 -10.12
CA MET A 26 3.66 -0.65 -8.99
C MET A 26 4.45 -1.88 -9.44
N GLN A 27 5.54 -2.16 -8.73
CA GLN A 27 6.33 -3.37 -8.96
C GLN A 27 5.49 -4.63 -8.68
N PRO A 28 5.58 -5.68 -9.52
CA PRO A 28 4.85 -6.93 -9.30
C PRO A 28 5.13 -7.56 -7.93
N LEU A 29 4.08 -8.08 -7.27
CA LEU A 29 4.16 -8.78 -6.00
C LEU A 29 4.32 -10.31 -6.21
N PRO A 30 5.01 -11.04 -5.32
CA PRO A 30 5.82 -10.50 -4.22
C PRO A 30 7.20 -10.01 -4.69
N HIS A 31 7.80 -9.06 -3.96
CA HIS A 31 9.18 -8.65 -4.19
C HIS A 31 9.88 -8.26 -2.88
N LYS A 32 11.21 -8.29 -2.89
CA LYS A 32 12.03 -7.89 -1.76
C LYS A 32 12.03 -6.37 -1.58
N ILE A 33 11.98 -5.96 -0.33
CA ILE A 33 12.12 -4.57 0.09
C ILE A 33 13.19 -4.44 1.18
N GLU A 34 13.68 -3.24 1.39
CA GLU A 34 14.67 -2.96 2.43
C GLU A 34 14.05 -2.20 3.61
N ASN A 35 14.69 -2.31 4.78
CA ASN A 35 14.31 -1.54 5.95
C ASN A 35 14.79 -0.09 5.80
N LEU A 36 13.85 0.82 5.64
CA LEU A 36 14.12 2.24 5.41
C LEU A 36 14.29 3.00 6.73
N GLU A 37 15.05 4.10 6.67
CA GLU A 37 15.12 5.08 7.74
C GLU A 37 14.01 6.12 7.56
N LEU A 38 13.11 6.19 8.53
CA LEU A 38 11.97 7.09 8.58
C LEU A 38 12.07 7.98 9.83
N LEU A 39 11.01 8.68 10.19
CA LEU A 39 10.96 9.50 11.41
C LEU A 39 9.95 8.96 12.42
N ASP A 40 10.29 8.96 13.69
CA ASP A 40 9.31 8.81 14.76
C ASP A 40 8.42 10.07 14.88
N LEU A 41 7.39 10.02 15.73
CA LEU A 41 6.51 11.18 15.96
C LEU A 41 7.21 12.36 16.65
N ARG A 42 8.43 12.15 17.20
CA ARG A 42 9.31 13.18 17.78
C ARG A 42 10.34 13.72 16.80
N LYS A 43 10.34 13.20 15.56
CA LYS A 43 11.27 13.52 14.47
C LYS A 43 12.68 12.94 14.64
N ASN A 44 12.86 11.93 15.44
CA ASN A 44 14.12 11.18 15.46
C ASN A 44 14.12 10.17 14.33
N ILE A 45 15.30 9.91 13.74
CA ILE A 45 15.48 8.86 12.75
C ILE A 45 15.22 7.50 13.41
N THR A 46 14.42 6.69 12.77
CA THR A 46 14.10 5.33 13.20
C THR A 46 14.01 4.40 11.99
N LYS A 47 14.35 3.15 12.18
CA LYS A 47 14.05 2.11 11.19
C LYS A 47 12.60 1.65 11.35
N ILE A 48 12.09 0.93 10.34
CA ILE A 48 10.75 0.37 10.40
C ILE A 48 10.73 -0.70 11.51
N PRO A 49 9.90 -0.51 12.54
CA PRO A 49 9.77 -1.45 13.64
C PRO A 49 9.36 -2.85 13.14
N PHE A 50 9.79 -3.88 13.86
CA PHE A 50 9.47 -5.30 13.61
C PHE A 50 10.03 -5.88 12.30
N TYR A 51 10.67 -5.07 11.44
CA TYR A 51 11.26 -5.56 10.20
C TYR A 51 12.37 -6.58 10.47
N GLY A 52 12.25 -7.77 9.90
CA GLY A 52 13.15 -8.88 10.14
C GLY A 52 12.83 -9.72 11.37
N GLU A 53 11.87 -9.28 12.19
CA GLU A 53 11.48 -9.96 13.44
C GLU A 53 10.10 -10.62 13.33
N LYS A 54 9.13 -9.88 12.78
CA LYS A 54 7.74 -10.31 12.56
C LYS A 54 7.24 -9.92 11.17
N ASN A 55 6.15 -10.51 10.74
CA ASN A 55 5.38 -9.98 9.64
C ASN A 55 4.76 -8.65 10.06
N ILE A 56 4.58 -7.72 9.14
CA ILE A 56 4.10 -6.38 9.44
C ILE A 56 2.89 -6.08 8.58
N LEU A 57 1.76 -5.78 9.22
CA LEU A 57 0.61 -5.16 8.58
C LEU A 57 0.78 -3.64 8.60
N ILE A 58 0.96 -3.04 7.44
CA ILE A 58 1.28 -1.62 7.31
C ILE A 58 0.09 -0.84 6.77
N PHE A 59 -0.26 0.22 7.47
CA PHE A 59 -1.21 1.25 7.05
C PHE A 59 -0.41 2.48 6.60
N TYR A 60 -0.14 2.60 5.29
CA TYR A 60 0.56 3.75 4.71
C TYR A 60 -0.47 4.77 4.24
N VAL A 61 -0.67 5.84 5.02
CA VAL A 61 -1.84 6.70 4.92
C VAL A 61 -1.47 8.12 4.51
N ASP A 62 -2.07 8.57 3.41
CA ASP A 62 -2.14 9.99 3.09
C ASP A 62 -3.12 10.66 4.09
N PRO A 63 -2.70 11.70 4.83
CA PRO A 63 -3.57 12.36 5.81
C PRO A 63 -4.88 12.89 5.24
N ASP A 64 -4.93 13.23 3.96
CA ASP A 64 -6.13 13.73 3.30
C ASP A 64 -7.14 12.58 3.02
N LYS A 65 -6.69 11.33 3.13
CA LYS A 65 -7.47 10.10 2.92
C LYS A 65 -7.59 9.21 4.16
N TYR A 66 -7.34 9.75 5.34
CA TYR A 66 -7.35 8.97 6.59
C TYR A 66 -8.69 8.31 6.91
N LYS A 67 -9.79 8.74 6.27
CA LYS A 67 -11.12 8.17 6.41
C LYS A 67 -11.42 7.03 5.42
N GLN A 68 -10.60 6.87 4.37
CA GLN A 68 -10.74 5.69 3.52
C GLN A 68 -10.59 4.43 4.39
N ASN A 69 -11.41 3.43 4.15
CA ASN A 69 -11.44 2.19 4.91
C ASN A 69 -11.70 2.35 6.43
N HIS A 70 -12.28 3.47 6.88
CA HIS A 70 -12.45 3.73 8.31
C HIS A 70 -13.27 2.64 9.00
N GLU A 71 -14.43 2.29 8.44
CA GLU A 71 -15.31 1.24 9.00
C GLU A 71 -14.61 -0.11 9.03
N PHE A 72 -13.93 -0.47 7.94
CA PHE A 72 -13.17 -1.71 7.83
C PHE A 72 -12.02 -1.77 8.86
N THR A 73 -11.26 -0.69 9.00
CA THR A 73 -10.13 -0.67 9.96
C THR A 73 -10.62 -0.70 11.40
N VAL A 74 -11.73 -0.04 11.73
CA VAL A 74 -12.33 -0.10 13.07
C VAL A 74 -12.84 -1.51 13.37
N GLU A 75 -13.58 -2.13 12.45
CA GLU A 75 -14.05 -3.52 12.61
C GLU A 75 -12.89 -4.49 12.83
N MET A 76 -11.81 -4.34 12.04
CA MET A 76 -10.62 -5.17 12.15
C MET A 76 -9.92 -5.01 13.51
N GLU A 77 -9.79 -3.77 14.00
CA GLU A 77 -9.19 -3.45 15.30
C GLU A 77 -10.06 -3.99 16.47
N GLU A 78 -11.37 -3.75 16.45
CA GLU A 78 -12.29 -4.18 17.50
C GLU A 78 -12.43 -5.70 17.61
N ASN A 79 -12.40 -6.38 16.49
CA ASN A 79 -12.51 -7.85 16.43
C ASN A 79 -11.15 -8.57 16.42
N HIS A 80 -10.04 -7.87 16.54
CA HIS A 80 -8.67 -8.40 16.50
C HIS A 80 -8.41 -9.31 15.29
N ARG A 81 -9.05 -9.02 14.15
CA ARG A 81 -9.05 -9.88 12.95
C ARG A 81 -7.68 -10.03 12.30
N ALA A 82 -6.80 -9.05 12.49
CA ALA A 82 -5.44 -9.07 11.95
C ALA A 82 -4.38 -9.24 13.06
N ALA A 83 -4.79 -9.54 14.29
CA ALA A 83 -3.87 -9.79 15.39
C ALA A 83 -3.36 -11.24 15.37
N GLY A 84 -2.10 -11.44 15.73
CA GLY A 84 -1.47 -12.75 15.84
C GLY A 84 -0.09 -12.68 16.48
N GLU A 85 0.49 -13.82 16.82
CA GLU A 85 1.82 -13.85 17.43
C GLU A 85 2.93 -13.46 16.44
N ASN A 86 2.71 -13.73 15.15
CA ASN A 86 3.72 -13.53 14.11
C ASN A 86 3.54 -12.25 13.30
N ILE A 87 2.52 -11.44 13.59
CA ILE A 87 2.23 -10.21 12.83
C ILE A 87 2.00 -9.03 13.77
N GLU A 88 2.52 -7.87 13.40
CA GLU A 88 2.33 -6.61 14.13
C GLU A 88 1.78 -5.52 13.21
N GLY A 89 0.94 -4.65 13.77
CA GLY A 89 0.36 -3.52 13.07
C GLY A 89 1.27 -2.28 13.13
N LEU A 90 1.49 -1.62 12.01
CA LEU A 90 2.30 -0.41 11.89
C LEU A 90 1.59 0.65 11.06
N GLY A 91 1.43 1.85 11.61
CA GLY A 91 1.00 3.02 10.85
C GLY A 91 2.21 3.79 10.29
N ILE A 92 2.23 4.03 8.98
CA ILE A 92 3.19 4.97 8.37
C ILE A 92 2.41 6.15 7.83
N LYS A 93 2.63 7.32 8.44
CA LYS A 93 1.99 8.55 8.01
C LYS A 93 2.80 9.20 6.90
N LYS A 94 2.22 9.30 5.71
CA LYS A 94 2.74 10.11 4.63
C LYS A 94 2.57 11.58 4.94
N GLN A 95 3.54 12.43 4.66
CA GLN A 95 3.49 13.84 5.08
C GLN A 95 3.62 14.84 3.94
N LYS A 96 4.09 14.45 2.77
CA LYS A 96 4.26 15.33 1.62
C LYS A 96 2.89 15.67 1.00
N ASN A 97 2.65 16.97 0.72
CA ASN A 97 1.45 17.45 0.02
C ASN A 97 0.10 17.31 0.76
N THR A 98 0.07 17.21 2.08
CA THR A 98 -1.19 17.25 2.83
C THR A 98 -1.71 18.68 2.99
N ILE A 99 -3.03 18.85 2.85
CA ILE A 99 -3.73 20.12 3.14
C ILE A 99 -3.87 20.39 4.65
N PHE A 100 -3.70 19.37 5.50
CA PHE A 100 -3.83 19.52 6.94
C PHE A 100 -2.55 20.05 7.59
N PRO A 101 -2.67 21.01 8.54
CA PRO A 101 -1.53 21.44 9.33
C PRO A 101 -0.89 20.25 10.07
N ASN A 102 0.43 20.16 10.01
CA ASN A 102 1.22 19.08 10.63
C ASN A 102 0.91 18.86 12.13
N ALA A 103 0.50 19.91 12.84
CA ALA A 103 0.10 19.82 14.25
C ALA A 103 -1.18 18.99 14.43
N ILE A 104 -2.17 19.16 13.54
CA ILE A 104 -3.43 18.40 13.57
C ILE A 104 -3.15 16.94 13.25
N VAL A 105 -2.39 16.67 12.19
CA VAL A 105 -2.04 15.31 11.77
C VAL A 105 -1.27 14.56 12.88
N ARG A 106 -0.32 15.22 13.54
CA ARG A 106 0.39 14.65 14.70
C ARG A 106 -0.53 14.39 15.89
N SER A 107 -1.48 15.28 16.15
CA SER A 107 -2.46 15.08 17.25
C SER A 107 -3.34 13.86 17.02
N ILE A 108 -3.79 13.62 15.78
CA ILE A 108 -4.57 12.43 15.42
C ILE A 108 -3.73 11.17 15.59
N ALA A 109 -2.50 11.15 15.07
CA ALA A 109 -1.60 10.01 15.20
C ALA A 109 -1.33 9.70 16.69
N ARG A 110 -1.01 10.72 17.51
CA ARG A 110 -0.77 10.55 18.94
C ARG A 110 -1.99 9.99 19.67
N LYS A 111 -3.20 10.49 19.39
CA LYS A 111 -4.43 9.95 19.99
C LYS A 111 -4.65 8.47 19.67
N ARG A 112 -4.35 8.04 18.43
CA ARG A 112 -4.41 6.61 18.05
C ARG A 112 -3.37 5.78 18.79
N THR A 113 -2.14 6.27 18.90
CA THR A 113 -1.10 5.62 19.70
C THR A 113 -1.51 5.47 21.17
N GLU A 114 -2.02 6.54 21.79
CA GLU A 114 -2.46 6.52 23.18
C GLU A 114 -3.68 5.62 23.43
N LYS A 115 -4.66 5.60 22.49
CA LYS A 115 -5.89 4.82 22.64
C LYS A 115 -5.70 3.34 22.35
N ASN A 116 -4.94 3.00 21.29
CA ASN A 116 -4.88 1.65 20.72
C ASN A 116 -3.50 1.00 20.87
N ASN A 117 -2.55 1.64 21.56
CA ASN A 117 -1.13 1.24 21.63
C ASN A 117 -0.49 1.05 20.24
N ALA A 118 -0.98 1.80 19.25
CA ALA A 118 -0.54 1.64 17.86
C ALA A 118 0.85 2.25 17.65
N THR A 119 1.73 1.51 17.01
CA THR A 119 3.03 2.04 16.56
C THR A 119 2.83 2.88 15.30
N ILE A 120 3.23 4.16 15.34
CA ILE A 120 3.10 5.08 14.20
C ILE A 120 4.42 5.81 13.97
N ILE A 121 4.89 5.76 12.72
CA ILE A 121 6.06 6.50 12.22
C ILE A 121 5.66 7.43 11.06
N ALA A 122 6.57 8.26 10.58
CA ALA A 122 6.30 9.24 9.54
C ALA A 122 7.29 9.09 8.39
N ASP A 123 6.75 9.16 7.17
CA ASP A 123 7.48 9.26 5.92
C ASP A 123 7.28 10.66 5.29
N PRO A 124 8.07 11.67 5.69
CA PRO A 124 7.90 13.05 5.24
C PRO A 124 8.24 13.24 3.76
N ASP A 125 9.11 12.42 3.22
CA ASP A 125 9.64 12.54 1.85
C ASP A 125 9.03 11.53 0.87
N CYS A 126 8.08 10.71 1.36
CA CYS A 126 7.41 9.66 0.59
C CYS A 126 8.39 8.64 0.00
N ILE A 127 9.46 8.33 0.76
CA ILE A 127 10.51 7.40 0.30
C ILE A 127 10.01 5.96 0.24
N VAL A 128 9.05 5.58 1.11
CA VAL A 128 8.45 4.24 1.10
C VAL A 128 7.83 3.92 -0.26
N ALA A 129 7.02 4.83 -0.80
CA ALA A 129 6.39 4.61 -2.10
C ALA A 129 7.40 4.42 -3.22
N LYS A 130 8.50 5.18 -3.19
CA LYS A 130 9.55 5.14 -4.20
C LYS A 130 10.44 3.91 -4.05
N GLU A 131 11.01 3.70 -2.87
CA GLU A 131 12.03 2.66 -2.65
C GLU A 131 11.40 1.24 -2.63
N TRP A 132 10.11 1.13 -2.28
CA TRP A 132 9.39 -0.14 -2.32
C TRP A 132 8.61 -0.37 -3.62
N GLY A 133 8.79 0.48 -4.63
CA GLY A 133 8.17 0.32 -5.93
C GLY A 133 6.64 0.30 -5.90
N LEU A 134 6.03 1.11 -5.03
CA LEU A 134 4.56 1.12 -4.88
C LEU A 134 3.85 1.92 -5.97
N GLY A 135 4.58 2.63 -6.85
CA GLY A 135 3.98 3.57 -7.80
C GLY A 135 3.36 4.80 -7.12
N ASP A 136 2.37 5.43 -7.74
CA ASP A 136 1.73 6.61 -7.14
C ASP A 136 0.85 6.23 -5.94
N CYS A 137 1.20 6.79 -4.79
CA CYS A 137 0.45 6.64 -3.53
C CYS A 137 -0.20 7.95 -3.08
N ASN A 138 -0.25 8.99 -3.94
CA ASN A 138 -0.87 10.26 -3.58
C ASN A 138 -2.39 10.11 -3.51
N ASN A 139 -2.99 10.72 -2.49
CA ASN A 139 -4.42 10.62 -2.24
C ASN A 139 -4.95 9.19 -2.03
N TYR A 140 -4.11 8.30 -1.52
CA TYR A 140 -4.52 6.94 -1.18
C TYR A 140 -4.24 6.58 0.28
N PHE A 141 -5.13 5.79 0.82
CA PHE A 141 -4.86 4.88 1.91
C PHE A 141 -4.29 3.61 1.29
N VAL A 142 -3.11 3.17 1.71
CA VAL A 142 -2.47 1.97 1.20
C VAL A 142 -2.33 0.95 2.31
N LEU A 143 -2.82 -0.26 2.07
CA LEU A 143 -2.74 -1.40 2.98
C LEU A 143 -1.73 -2.39 2.44
N MET A 144 -0.76 -2.78 3.28
CA MET A 144 0.35 -3.64 2.87
C MET A 144 0.63 -4.73 3.90
N ILE A 145 1.17 -5.86 3.44
CA ILE A 145 1.75 -6.90 4.30
C ILE A 145 3.18 -7.14 3.85
N VAL A 146 4.10 -7.00 4.80
CA VAL A 146 5.52 -7.29 4.65
C VAL A 146 5.87 -8.48 5.51
N THR A 147 6.52 -9.49 4.94
CA THR A 147 6.95 -10.67 5.70
C THR A 147 8.20 -10.35 6.54
N LYS A 148 8.46 -11.16 7.57
CA LYS A 148 9.69 -11.06 8.36
C LYS A 148 10.96 -11.27 7.54
N GLU A 149 10.85 -11.95 6.38
CA GLU A 149 11.95 -12.10 5.43
C GLU A 149 12.19 -10.86 4.57
N GLY A 150 11.39 -9.78 4.74
CA GLY A 150 11.48 -8.55 3.96
C GLY A 150 10.89 -8.66 2.56
N GLU A 151 9.77 -9.37 2.41
CA GLU A 151 9.02 -9.42 1.16
C GLU A 151 7.71 -8.65 1.28
N LEU A 152 7.45 -7.74 0.38
CA LEU A 152 6.13 -7.15 0.20
C LEU A 152 5.26 -8.16 -0.57
N VAL A 153 4.27 -8.72 0.13
CA VAL A 153 3.42 -9.81 -0.39
C VAL A 153 1.99 -9.38 -0.67
N TYR A 154 1.59 -8.23 -0.13
CA TYR A 154 0.27 -7.62 -0.38
C TYR A 154 0.40 -6.11 -0.41
N CYS A 155 -0.25 -5.48 -1.37
CA CYS A 155 -0.37 -4.02 -1.46
C CYS A 155 -1.67 -3.66 -2.16
N LYS A 156 -2.54 -2.91 -1.48
CA LYS A 156 -3.78 -2.41 -2.03
C LYS A 156 -3.93 -0.93 -1.74
N LYS A 157 -4.31 -0.15 -2.76
CA LYS A 157 -4.49 1.29 -2.69
C LYS A 157 -5.96 1.66 -2.76
N GLY A 158 -6.36 2.67 -2.00
CA GLY A 158 -7.71 3.21 -2.04
C GLY A 158 -8.68 2.51 -1.10
N GLU A 159 -9.95 2.66 -1.39
CA GLU A 159 -11.03 2.05 -0.63
C GLU A 159 -11.24 0.60 -1.09
N LEU A 160 -11.27 -0.33 -0.14
CA LEU A 160 -11.43 -1.75 -0.43
C LEU A 160 -12.92 -2.09 -0.56
N THR A 161 -13.27 -2.80 -1.63
CA THR A 161 -14.58 -3.46 -1.76
C THR A 161 -14.72 -4.58 -0.72
N LYS A 162 -15.92 -5.13 -0.55
CA LYS A 162 -16.12 -6.26 0.37
C LYS A 162 -15.37 -7.51 -0.06
N GLU A 163 -15.25 -7.74 -1.34
CA GLU A 163 -14.49 -8.83 -1.93
C GLU A 163 -12.99 -8.65 -1.62
N GLU A 164 -12.45 -7.44 -1.81
CA GLU A 164 -11.05 -7.13 -1.51
C GLU A 164 -10.75 -7.19 0.00
N GLN A 165 -11.72 -6.86 0.87
CA GLN A 165 -11.60 -7.07 2.31
C GLN A 165 -11.51 -8.57 2.66
N ALA A 166 -12.29 -9.42 1.98
CA ALA A 166 -12.21 -10.87 2.16
C ALA A 166 -10.84 -11.43 1.70
N GLU A 167 -10.38 -11.03 0.50
CA GLU A 167 -9.04 -11.39 -0.01
C GLU A 167 -7.92 -10.96 0.93
N PHE A 168 -8.03 -9.75 1.49
CA PHE A 168 -7.07 -9.26 2.49
C PHE A 168 -7.00 -10.19 3.70
N TYR A 169 -8.14 -10.63 4.24
CA TYR A 169 -8.15 -11.54 5.39
C TYR A 169 -7.58 -12.91 5.06
N GLU A 170 -7.78 -13.42 3.85
CA GLU A 170 -7.13 -14.67 3.40
C GLU A 170 -5.59 -14.54 3.41
N VAL A 171 -5.07 -13.36 3.03
CA VAL A 171 -3.63 -13.11 3.08
C VAL A 171 -3.16 -12.97 4.52
N VAL A 172 -3.85 -12.19 5.37
CA VAL A 172 -3.51 -12.04 6.79
C VAL A 172 -3.44 -13.38 7.49
N ASP A 173 -4.41 -14.28 7.25
CA ASP A 173 -4.47 -15.60 7.89
C ASP A 173 -3.26 -16.50 7.56
N LYS A 174 -2.49 -16.21 6.53
CA LYS A 174 -1.24 -16.90 6.18
C LYS A 174 -0.04 -16.40 6.99
N TYR A 175 -0.11 -15.16 7.50
CA TYR A 175 1.05 -14.47 8.08
C TYR A 175 0.90 -14.11 9.58
N ARG A 176 -0.26 -14.28 10.17
CA ARG A 176 -0.54 -13.97 11.57
C ARG A 176 -0.16 -15.08 12.58
#